data_3009e391c2239b540ac02e9f718fe5a0
#
_entry.id   3009e391c2239b540ac02e9f718fe5a0
#
_cell.length_a   1.000
_cell.length_b   1.000
_cell.length_c   1.000
_cell.angle_alpha   90.00
_cell.angle_beta   90.00
_cell.angle_gamma   90.00
#
_symmetry.space_group_name_H-M   'P 1'
#
loop_
_entity.id
_entity.type
_entity.pdbx_description
1 polymer ?
#
loop_
_entity_poly.entity_id
_entity_poly.type
_entity_poly.pdbx_seq_one_letter_code
_entity_poly.pdbx_strand_id
1 'polypeptide(L)'
;MNANRATTIVFRTACLAGILSLAFLAKGQARAEAQRADKGKARHVVTSRDGTRIAYDKQGNGPAVIVVNGALSSRSDSAQLARLLAPHFTVYSYDRRGRGDSTDTAPYSARREIEDMEALIDKAGGSACVYGKSSGASLALEAASALGDKVRKLAIYEAPYSEAEGAAAQWRDFRAKLDGLLAANRRADAITLFMTFVGAPDEVVAKMKASPAWAGMEAMAPTLAYDNAVVGDDRSVPVATATQVKAVTLVMDGSASAGPMPFMRPTADKLAKVIPGAQRRVVEGQAHDVSPEVLAPILLKFFN
;
A
#
# COMPACT_ATOMS: atom_id res chain seq x y z
N MET A 1 -11.79 38.13 -40.03
CA MET A 1 -10.51 37.52 -39.69
C MET A 1 -10.48 37.28 -38.19
N ASN A 2 -10.55 36.05 -37.77
CA ASN A 2 -10.07 35.42 -36.51
C ASN A 2 -10.99 34.27 -36.11
N ALA A 3 -10.85 33.17 -36.83
CA ALA A 3 -11.18 31.85 -36.35
C ALA A 3 -9.86 31.11 -36.24
N ASN A 4 -9.43 30.71 -35.02
CA ASN A 4 -8.49 29.64 -34.71
C ASN A 4 -7.84 29.85 -33.34
N ARG A 5 -8.54 29.47 -32.29
CA ARG A 5 -7.92 29.23 -30.95
C ARG A 5 -8.71 28.27 -30.05
N ALA A 6 -9.51 27.38 -30.59
CA ALA A 6 -10.31 26.47 -29.77
C ALA A 6 -9.98 24.95 -29.89
N THR A 7 -8.93 24.57 -30.63
CA THR A 7 -8.75 23.13 -30.97
C THR A 7 -7.57 22.43 -30.26
N THR A 8 -6.82 23.11 -29.40
CA THR A 8 -5.56 22.52 -28.85
C THR A 8 -5.67 22.04 -27.40
N ILE A 9 -6.79 22.23 -26.70
CA ILE A 9 -6.94 21.86 -25.29
C ILE A 9 -7.57 20.45 -25.10
N VAL A 10 -8.33 19.96 -26.07
CA VAL A 10 -9.09 18.71 -25.93
C VAL A 10 -8.19 17.44 -26.09
N PHE A 11 -7.03 17.54 -26.73
CA PHE A 11 -6.18 16.36 -26.98
C PHE A 11 -5.25 15.95 -25.84
N ARG A 12 -5.00 16.82 -24.85
CA ARG A 12 -4.10 16.49 -23.73
C ARG A 12 -4.78 15.75 -22.56
N THR A 13 -6.08 15.92 -22.40
CA THR A 13 -6.85 15.26 -21.33
C THR A 13 -7.17 13.79 -21.65
N ALA A 14 -7.32 13.45 -22.92
CA ALA A 14 -7.63 12.08 -23.35
C ALA A 14 -6.46 11.08 -23.21
N CYS A 15 -5.20 11.55 -23.30
CA CYS A 15 -4.02 10.67 -23.14
C CYS A 15 -3.75 10.26 -21.69
N LEU A 16 -4.05 11.11 -20.70
CA LEU A 16 -3.80 10.80 -19.29
C LEU A 16 -4.82 9.80 -18.73
N ALA A 17 -6.08 9.87 -19.14
CA ALA A 17 -7.10 8.88 -18.76
C ALA A 17 -6.81 7.49 -19.37
N GLY A 18 -6.22 7.43 -20.56
CA GLY A 18 -5.84 6.19 -21.23
C GLY A 18 -4.71 5.43 -20.53
N ILE A 19 -3.75 6.13 -19.95
CA ILE A 19 -2.58 5.52 -19.29
C ILE A 19 -2.96 4.89 -17.94
N LEU A 20 -3.81 5.55 -17.15
CA LEU A 20 -4.35 4.96 -15.91
C LEU A 20 -5.23 3.73 -16.19
N SER A 21 -6.07 3.76 -17.23
CA SER A 21 -6.93 2.64 -17.62
C SER A 21 -6.13 1.40 -18.05
N LEU A 22 -5.05 1.59 -18.81
CA LEU A 22 -4.20 0.49 -19.28
C LEU A 22 -3.40 -0.16 -18.14
N ALA A 23 -2.92 0.62 -17.18
CA ALA A 23 -2.19 0.12 -16.02
C ALA A 23 -3.09 -0.73 -15.10
N PHE A 24 -4.35 -0.33 -14.87
CA PHE A 24 -5.31 -1.10 -14.09
C PHE A 24 -5.78 -2.38 -14.81
N LEU A 25 -5.98 -2.35 -16.12
CA LEU A 25 -6.34 -3.53 -16.92
C LEU A 25 -5.17 -4.52 -17.02
N ALA A 26 -3.95 -4.04 -17.23
CA ALA A 26 -2.75 -4.88 -17.25
C ALA A 26 -2.50 -5.55 -15.87
N LYS A 27 -2.76 -4.83 -14.76
CA LYS A 27 -2.68 -5.41 -13.41
C LYS A 27 -3.79 -6.43 -13.14
N GLY A 28 -5.00 -6.22 -13.64
CA GLY A 28 -6.08 -7.22 -13.55
C GLY A 28 -5.69 -8.53 -14.24
N GLN A 29 -5.08 -8.47 -15.42
CA GLN A 29 -4.58 -9.64 -16.15
C GLN A 29 -3.36 -10.25 -15.47
N ALA A 30 -2.35 -9.47 -15.09
CA ALA A 30 -1.17 -9.95 -14.37
C ALA A 30 -1.54 -10.57 -13.01
N ARG A 31 -2.56 -10.02 -12.31
CA ARG A 31 -3.10 -10.57 -11.07
C ARG A 31 -3.81 -11.91 -11.31
N ALA A 32 -4.62 -12.04 -12.37
CA ALA A 32 -5.28 -13.29 -12.74
C ALA A 32 -4.27 -14.36 -13.17
N GLU A 33 -3.19 -13.98 -13.88
CA GLU A 33 -2.09 -14.88 -14.25
C GLU A 33 -1.24 -15.29 -13.05
N ALA A 34 -0.92 -14.35 -12.14
CA ALA A 34 -0.22 -14.65 -10.89
C ALA A 34 -1.03 -15.57 -9.98
N GLN A 35 -2.36 -15.38 -9.88
CA GLN A 35 -3.26 -16.27 -9.16
C GLN A 35 -3.38 -17.67 -9.81
N ARG A 36 -3.27 -17.77 -11.14
CA ARG A 36 -3.22 -19.07 -11.85
C ARG A 36 -1.89 -19.78 -11.68
N ALA A 37 -0.78 -19.05 -11.64
CA ALA A 37 0.57 -19.58 -11.41
C ALA A 37 0.78 -20.09 -9.98
N ASP A 38 0.01 -19.59 -9.01
CA ASP A 38 0.15 -19.90 -7.57
C ASP A 38 -0.56 -21.20 -7.13
N LYS A 39 -1.27 -21.90 -8.04
CA LYS A 39 -2.01 -23.14 -7.71
C LYS A 39 -1.14 -24.35 -7.30
N GLY A 40 0.15 -24.16 -7.07
CA GLY A 40 1.08 -25.26 -6.75
C GLY A 40 2.19 -24.96 -5.76
N LYS A 41 2.33 -23.73 -5.25
CA LYS A 41 3.39 -23.40 -4.27
C LYS A 41 2.92 -23.69 -2.85
N ALA A 42 3.77 -24.37 -2.09
CA ALA A 42 3.55 -24.61 -0.68
C ALA A 42 3.44 -23.25 0.03
N ARG A 43 2.28 -22.96 0.61
CA ARG A 43 2.02 -21.73 1.34
C ARG A 43 2.73 -21.80 2.69
N HIS A 44 3.50 -20.76 2.99
CA HIS A 44 4.05 -20.59 4.32
C HIS A 44 3.06 -19.88 5.21
N VAL A 45 3.02 -20.25 6.47
CA VAL A 45 2.17 -19.62 7.48
C VAL A 45 3.00 -19.36 8.73
N VAL A 46 2.79 -18.20 9.34
CA VAL A 46 3.24 -17.91 10.70
C VAL A 46 2.02 -17.60 11.56
N THR A 47 2.07 -17.94 12.85
CA THR A 47 0.99 -17.66 13.80
C THR A 47 1.35 -16.39 14.58
N SER A 48 0.46 -15.41 14.53
CA SER A 48 0.54 -14.18 15.31
C SER A 48 0.21 -14.41 16.78
N ARG A 49 0.48 -13.43 17.62
CA ARG A 49 0.30 -13.51 19.08
C ARG A 49 -1.13 -13.87 19.51
N ASP A 50 -2.14 -13.43 18.76
CA ASP A 50 -3.56 -13.69 19.02
C ASP A 50 -4.08 -14.99 18.36
N GLY A 51 -3.20 -15.80 17.77
CA GLY A 51 -3.57 -17.02 17.06
C GLY A 51 -3.93 -16.82 15.58
N THR A 52 -3.96 -15.58 15.08
CA THR A 52 -4.19 -15.30 13.66
C THR A 52 -3.09 -15.93 12.82
N ARG A 53 -3.48 -16.65 11.77
CA ARG A 53 -2.56 -17.31 10.84
C ARG A 53 -2.29 -16.38 9.68
N ILE A 54 -1.04 -15.97 9.51
CA ILE A 54 -0.56 -15.06 8.47
C ILE A 54 0.12 -15.85 7.36
N ALA A 55 -0.51 -15.86 6.18
CA ALA A 55 0.00 -16.51 5.00
C ALA A 55 1.04 -15.62 4.29
N TYR A 56 2.15 -16.21 3.86
CA TYR A 56 3.20 -15.48 3.18
C TYR A 56 3.91 -16.35 2.13
N ASP A 57 4.48 -15.66 1.14
CA ASP A 57 5.43 -16.23 0.18
C ASP A 57 6.84 -15.77 0.56
N LYS A 58 7.81 -16.66 0.34
CA LYS A 58 9.23 -16.43 0.58
C LYS A 58 10.00 -16.66 -0.72
N GLN A 59 10.79 -15.67 -1.14
CA GLN A 59 11.61 -15.78 -2.35
C GLN A 59 13.03 -15.26 -2.09
N GLY A 60 14.03 -15.93 -2.67
CA GLY A 60 15.43 -15.53 -2.59
C GLY A 60 16.17 -16.08 -1.37
N ASN A 61 17.45 -15.67 -1.27
CA ASN A 61 18.35 -16.08 -0.19
C ASN A 61 19.29 -14.91 0.16
N GLY A 62 19.17 -14.35 1.34
CA GLY A 62 19.91 -13.17 1.80
C GLY A 62 19.21 -12.52 2.99
N PRO A 63 19.61 -11.28 3.36
CA PRO A 63 18.95 -10.54 4.43
C PRO A 63 17.43 -10.41 4.19
N ALA A 64 16.64 -10.42 5.27
CA ALA A 64 15.20 -10.40 5.17
C ALA A 64 14.64 -9.03 4.76
N VAL A 65 13.66 -9.03 3.85
CA VAL A 65 12.83 -7.88 3.50
C VAL A 65 11.36 -8.26 3.63
N ILE A 66 10.60 -7.54 4.44
CA ILE A 66 9.15 -7.68 4.55
C ILE A 66 8.48 -6.64 3.65
N VAL A 67 7.56 -7.08 2.77
CA VAL A 67 6.79 -6.20 1.89
C VAL A 67 5.37 -6.05 2.43
N VAL A 68 4.99 -4.81 2.74
CA VAL A 68 3.69 -4.44 3.33
C VAL A 68 2.84 -3.74 2.28
N ASN A 69 1.86 -4.47 1.74
CA ASN A 69 0.96 -3.96 0.72
C ASN A 69 -0.13 -3.05 1.30
N GLY A 70 -0.65 -2.14 0.47
CA GLY A 70 -1.75 -1.23 0.81
C GLY A 70 -3.14 -1.87 0.81
N ALA A 71 -4.18 -1.02 0.78
CA ALA A 71 -5.57 -1.43 0.77
C ALA A 71 -5.93 -2.30 -0.43
N LEU A 72 -6.88 -3.24 -0.24
CA LEU A 72 -7.39 -4.15 -1.28
C LEU A 72 -6.29 -4.93 -2.03
N SER A 73 -5.17 -5.17 -1.37
CA SER A 73 -4.02 -5.90 -1.94
C SER A 73 -3.74 -7.18 -1.16
N SER A 74 -3.25 -8.19 -1.88
CA SER A 74 -2.78 -9.46 -1.35
C SER A 74 -1.26 -9.62 -1.56
N ARG A 75 -0.65 -10.67 -1.04
CA ARG A 75 0.78 -10.97 -1.23
C ARG A 75 1.18 -11.12 -2.70
N SER A 76 0.27 -11.55 -3.55
CA SER A 76 0.54 -11.72 -4.99
C SER A 76 0.80 -10.39 -5.71
N ASP A 77 0.31 -9.27 -5.20
CA ASP A 77 0.50 -7.95 -5.83
C ASP A 77 1.96 -7.48 -5.76
N SER A 78 2.75 -8.01 -4.83
CA SER A 78 4.19 -7.75 -4.73
C SER A 78 5.09 -8.83 -5.36
N ALA A 79 4.53 -9.83 -6.04
CA ALA A 79 5.30 -10.96 -6.57
C ALA A 79 6.40 -10.55 -7.56
N GLN A 80 6.16 -9.53 -8.40
CA GLN A 80 7.15 -9.02 -9.34
C GLN A 80 8.29 -8.29 -8.63
N LEU A 81 7.96 -7.43 -7.65
CA LEU A 81 8.97 -6.77 -6.82
C LEU A 81 9.81 -7.80 -6.07
N ALA A 82 9.17 -8.82 -5.49
CA ALA A 82 9.86 -9.89 -4.79
C ALA A 82 10.85 -10.64 -5.70
N ARG A 83 10.46 -10.95 -6.94
CA ARG A 83 11.38 -11.57 -7.92
C ARG A 83 12.60 -10.71 -8.23
N LEU A 84 12.42 -9.39 -8.35
CA LEU A 84 13.51 -8.46 -8.66
C LEU A 84 14.48 -8.28 -7.47
N LEU A 85 13.98 -8.38 -6.24
CA LEU A 85 14.81 -8.28 -5.02
C LEU A 85 15.45 -9.62 -4.62
N ALA A 86 14.86 -10.76 -5.02
CA ALA A 86 15.26 -12.11 -4.60
C ALA A 86 16.73 -12.49 -4.87
N PRO A 87 17.43 -11.95 -5.89
CA PRO A 87 18.87 -12.21 -6.07
C PRO A 87 19.75 -11.72 -4.91
N HIS A 88 19.28 -10.74 -4.12
CA HIS A 88 20.05 -10.10 -3.05
C HIS A 88 19.45 -10.27 -1.66
N PHE A 89 18.15 -10.55 -1.57
CA PHE A 89 17.38 -10.58 -0.33
C PHE A 89 16.50 -11.81 -0.24
N THR A 90 16.14 -12.18 0.98
CA THR A 90 15.01 -13.07 1.22
C THR A 90 13.77 -12.20 1.41
N VAL A 91 12.88 -12.20 0.41
CA VAL A 91 11.68 -11.34 0.41
C VAL A 91 10.49 -12.13 0.95
N TYR A 92 9.81 -11.54 1.93
CA TYR A 92 8.58 -12.04 2.53
C TYR A 92 7.43 -11.14 2.07
N SER A 93 6.57 -11.66 1.19
CA SER A 93 5.31 -11.03 0.77
C SER A 93 4.19 -11.72 1.51
N TYR A 94 3.37 -10.99 2.26
CA TYR A 94 2.33 -11.61 3.10
C TYR A 94 0.95 -11.01 2.84
N ASP A 95 -0.07 -11.81 3.10
CA ASP A 95 -1.44 -11.31 3.19
C ASP A 95 -1.64 -10.73 4.58
N ARG A 96 -1.99 -9.46 4.67
CA ARG A 96 -2.39 -8.85 5.93
C ARG A 96 -3.63 -9.58 6.48
N ARG A 97 -3.85 -9.57 7.79
CA ARG A 97 -5.00 -10.26 8.40
C ARG A 97 -6.32 -9.93 7.71
N GLY A 98 -7.22 -10.88 7.59
CA GLY A 98 -8.50 -10.75 6.89
C GLY A 98 -8.39 -10.70 5.36
N ARG A 99 -7.20 -10.91 4.77
CA ARG A 99 -6.97 -10.87 3.32
C ARG A 99 -6.39 -12.18 2.80
N GLY A 100 -6.69 -12.48 1.54
CA GLY A 100 -6.12 -13.62 0.85
C GLY A 100 -6.29 -14.94 1.62
N ASP A 101 -5.16 -15.56 1.99
CA ASP A 101 -5.14 -16.82 2.74
C ASP A 101 -4.86 -16.65 4.24
N SER A 102 -4.68 -15.40 4.71
CA SER A 102 -4.57 -15.11 6.14
C SER A 102 -5.94 -15.17 6.81
N THR A 103 -5.96 -15.69 8.04
CA THR A 103 -7.17 -15.64 8.86
C THR A 103 -7.33 -14.25 9.49
N ASP A 104 -8.41 -14.09 10.24
CA ASP A 104 -8.68 -12.88 11.01
C ASP A 104 -9.17 -13.26 12.41
N THR A 105 -8.88 -12.41 13.40
CA THR A 105 -9.31 -12.58 14.77
C THR A 105 -9.79 -11.24 15.32
N ALA A 106 -11.06 -11.18 15.68
CA ALA A 106 -11.66 -9.99 16.30
C ALA A 106 -11.32 -9.93 17.81
N PRO A 107 -11.27 -8.72 18.40
CA PRO A 107 -11.41 -7.41 17.76
C PRO A 107 -10.14 -6.99 17.04
N TYR A 108 -10.30 -6.26 15.93
CA TYR A 108 -9.17 -5.66 15.21
C TYR A 108 -8.57 -4.47 15.97
N SER A 109 -7.26 -4.32 15.85
CA SER A 109 -6.54 -3.06 16.11
C SER A 109 -5.26 -3.00 15.27
N ALA A 110 -4.74 -1.81 14.98
CA ALA A 110 -3.47 -1.64 14.26
C ALA A 110 -2.30 -2.37 14.97
N ARG A 111 -2.35 -2.44 16.31
CA ARG A 111 -1.36 -3.20 17.10
C ARG A 111 -1.34 -4.68 16.74
N ARG A 112 -2.48 -5.29 16.40
CA ARG A 112 -2.52 -6.70 15.97
C ARG A 112 -1.76 -6.93 14.66
N GLU A 113 -1.83 -5.97 13.73
CA GLU A 113 -1.02 -6.06 12.50
C GLU A 113 0.47 -5.82 12.75
N ILE A 114 0.84 -5.02 13.76
CA ILE A 114 2.24 -4.92 14.21
C ILE A 114 2.73 -6.25 14.78
N GLU A 115 1.91 -6.96 15.55
CA GLU A 115 2.20 -8.29 16.09
C GLU A 115 2.32 -9.34 14.96
N ASP A 116 1.54 -9.22 13.87
CA ASP A 116 1.68 -10.05 12.67
C ASP A 116 3.03 -9.84 12.01
N MET A 117 3.43 -8.58 11.87
CA MET A 117 4.73 -8.23 11.28
C MET A 117 5.87 -8.68 12.19
N GLU A 118 5.74 -8.57 13.50
CA GLU A 118 6.71 -9.08 14.47
C GLU A 118 6.92 -10.60 14.30
N ALA A 119 5.83 -11.36 14.20
CA ALA A 119 5.89 -12.81 13.99
C ALA A 119 6.60 -13.18 12.68
N LEU A 120 6.38 -12.40 11.60
CA LEU A 120 7.09 -12.57 10.33
C LEU A 120 8.58 -12.24 10.46
N ILE A 121 8.93 -11.16 11.15
CA ILE A 121 10.33 -10.76 11.39
C ILE A 121 11.05 -11.81 12.24
N ASP A 122 10.41 -12.32 13.29
CA ASP A 122 10.97 -13.39 14.12
C ASP A 122 11.19 -14.67 13.30
N LYS A 123 10.23 -15.02 12.43
CA LYS A 123 10.38 -16.13 11.48
C LYS A 123 11.51 -15.90 10.46
N ALA A 124 11.79 -14.66 10.14
CA ALA A 124 12.84 -14.25 9.21
C ALA A 124 14.25 -14.17 9.85
N GLY A 125 14.39 -14.43 11.15
CA GLY A 125 15.67 -14.42 11.87
C GLY A 125 15.83 -13.27 12.87
N GLY A 126 14.72 -12.64 13.29
CA GLY A 126 14.66 -11.66 14.39
C GLY A 126 14.85 -10.21 13.96
N SER A 127 15.28 -9.93 12.73
CA SER A 127 15.33 -8.57 12.18
C SER A 127 15.17 -8.55 10.66
N ALA A 128 14.57 -7.48 10.12
CA ALA A 128 14.35 -7.33 8.68
C ALA A 128 14.42 -5.87 8.23
N CYS A 129 14.64 -5.65 6.94
CA CYS A 129 14.25 -4.41 6.28
C CYS A 129 12.74 -4.47 5.97
N VAL A 130 12.06 -3.33 5.98
CA VAL A 130 10.63 -3.25 5.72
C VAL A 130 10.37 -2.26 4.59
N TYR A 131 9.59 -2.67 3.59
CA TYR A 131 9.05 -1.77 2.57
C TYR A 131 7.53 -1.73 2.70
N GLY A 132 6.95 -0.53 2.78
CA GLY A 132 5.51 -0.31 2.81
C GLY A 132 5.04 0.67 1.74
N LYS A 133 3.85 0.40 1.17
CA LYS A 133 3.19 1.26 0.18
C LYS A 133 1.79 1.64 0.64
N SER A 134 1.37 2.91 0.44
CA SER A 134 0.02 3.38 0.77
C SER A 134 -0.31 3.15 2.27
N SER A 135 -1.45 2.60 2.62
CA SER A 135 -1.75 2.22 4.01
C SER A 135 -0.75 1.21 4.60
N GLY A 136 -0.10 0.40 3.74
CA GLY A 136 1.03 -0.44 4.15
C GLY A 136 2.27 0.37 4.54
N ALA A 137 2.45 1.58 3.99
CA ALA A 137 3.51 2.50 4.44
C ALA A 137 3.20 3.06 5.83
N SER A 138 1.93 3.38 6.11
CA SER A 138 1.49 3.77 7.44
C SER A 138 1.71 2.66 8.46
N LEU A 139 1.32 1.42 8.14
CA LEU A 139 1.54 0.26 9.00
C LEU A 139 3.05 0.00 9.23
N ALA A 140 3.86 0.11 8.19
CA ALA A 140 5.31 -0.07 8.29
C ALA A 140 5.97 0.99 9.18
N LEU A 141 5.48 2.24 9.16
CA LEU A 141 5.91 3.32 10.03
C LEU A 141 5.57 3.02 11.51
N GLU A 142 4.33 2.62 11.79
CA GLU A 142 3.88 2.23 13.13
C GLU A 142 4.69 1.04 13.65
N ALA A 143 4.91 0.01 12.82
CA ALA A 143 5.71 -1.14 13.17
C ALA A 143 7.17 -0.79 13.43
N ALA A 144 7.78 0.09 12.64
CA ALA A 144 9.16 0.52 12.84
C ALA A 144 9.34 1.29 14.16
N SER A 145 8.35 2.10 14.53
CA SER A 145 8.34 2.78 15.83
C SER A 145 8.20 1.78 16.99
N ALA A 146 7.27 0.83 16.88
CA ALA A 146 6.94 -0.08 17.98
C ALA A 146 7.95 -1.23 18.17
N LEU A 147 8.55 -1.73 17.08
CA LEU A 147 9.44 -2.90 17.09
C LEU A 147 10.93 -2.52 17.18
N GLY A 148 11.25 -1.24 17.06
CA GLY A 148 12.61 -0.71 17.26
C GLY A 148 13.65 -1.44 16.40
N ASP A 149 14.66 -2.01 17.02
CA ASP A 149 15.83 -2.63 16.35
C ASP A 149 15.49 -3.87 15.50
N LYS A 150 14.29 -4.44 15.65
CA LYS A 150 13.82 -5.50 14.75
C LYS A 150 13.61 -4.99 13.31
N VAL A 151 13.35 -3.68 13.12
CA VAL A 151 13.29 -3.04 11.82
C VAL A 151 14.61 -2.32 11.55
N ARG A 152 15.48 -2.92 10.74
CA ARG A 152 16.83 -2.37 10.45
C ARG A 152 16.80 -1.15 9.54
N LYS A 153 16.04 -1.23 8.46
CA LYS A 153 15.82 -0.15 7.50
C LYS A 153 14.34 -0.11 7.11
N LEU A 154 13.80 1.08 6.95
CA LEU A 154 12.42 1.33 6.57
C LEU A 154 12.38 2.09 5.25
N ALA A 155 11.68 1.58 4.25
CA ALA A 155 11.36 2.31 3.02
C ALA A 155 9.85 2.45 2.90
N ILE A 156 9.34 3.67 2.78
CA ILE A 156 7.91 3.96 2.64
C ILE A 156 7.64 4.72 1.35
N TYR A 157 6.59 4.30 0.63
CA TYR A 157 6.14 4.90 -0.61
C TYR A 157 4.70 5.37 -0.47
N GLU A 158 4.50 6.69 -0.59
CA GLU A 158 3.19 7.34 -0.62
C GLU A 158 2.25 6.92 0.53
N ALA A 159 2.69 7.10 1.77
CA ALA A 159 1.82 6.98 2.93
C ALA A 159 0.67 8.00 2.82
N PRO A 160 -0.61 7.57 3.01
CA PRO A 160 -1.77 8.35 2.58
C PRO A 160 -2.24 9.39 3.60
N TYR A 161 -1.31 10.01 4.33
CA TYR A 161 -1.62 11.12 5.24
C TYR A 161 -1.94 12.40 4.46
N SER A 162 -2.65 13.32 5.07
CA SER A 162 -2.95 14.62 4.47
C SER A 162 -3.23 15.66 5.55
N GLU A 163 -2.58 16.80 5.43
CA GLU A 163 -2.82 17.98 6.29
C GLU A 163 -3.40 19.15 5.48
N ALA A 164 -3.92 18.88 4.28
CA ALA A 164 -4.63 19.87 3.50
C ALA A 164 -5.86 20.38 4.27
N GLU A 165 -6.23 21.62 4.02
CA GLU A 165 -7.43 22.20 4.62
C GLU A 165 -8.66 21.34 4.35
N GLY A 166 -9.45 21.05 5.39
CA GLY A 166 -10.62 20.20 5.31
C GLY A 166 -10.36 18.69 5.22
N ALA A 167 -9.11 18.23 5.05
CA ALA A 167 -8.78 16.81 4.88
C ALA A 167 -9.27 15.95 6.06
N ALA A 168 -9.10 16.42 7.29
CA ALA A 168 -9.56 15.69 8.47
C ALA A 168 -11.09 15.54 8.53
N ALA A 169 -11.85 16.57 8.10
CA ALA A 169 -13.30 16.49 8.05
C ALA A 169 -13.77 15.52 6.95
N GLN A 170 -13.17 15.62 5.75
CA GLN A 170 -13.46 14.69 4.64
C GLN A 170 -13.12 13.24 5.01
N TRP A 171 -12.03 13.03 5.73
CA TRP A 171 -11.63 11.71 6.19
C TRP A 171 -12.62 11.11 7.18
N ARG A 172 -13.08 11.88 8.17
CA ARG A 172 -14.10 11.42 9.12
C ARG A 172 -15.44 11.10 8.43
N ASP A 173 -15.89 11.93 7.49
CA ASP A 173 -17.09 11.68 6.71
C ASP A 173 -16.97 10.41 5.87
N PHE A 174 -15.82 10.24 5.18
CA PHE A 174 -15.53 9.03 4.42
C PHE A 174 -15.56 7.78 5.31
N ARG A 175 -14.88 7.80 6.46
CA ARG A 175 -14.86 6.67 7.41
C ARG A 175 -16.27 6.32 7.89
N ALA A 176 -17.06 7.29 8.32
CA ALA A 176 -18.42 7.06 8.78
C ALA A 176 -19.31 6.41 7.71
N LYS A 177 -19.21 6.88 6.46
CA LYS A 177 -19.92 6.30 5.32
C LYS A 177 -19.44 4.86 5.02
N LEU A 178 -18.13 4.64 5.04
CA LEU A 178 -17.54 3.32 4.82
C LEU A 178 -18.00 2.33 5.86
N ASP A 179 -17.93 2.70 7.15
CA ASP A 179 -18.34 1.85 8.27
C ASP A 179 -19.83 1.48 8.17
N GLY A 180 -20.69 2.43 7.79
CA GLY A 180 -22.10 2.16 7.53
C GLY A 180 -22.34 1.17 6.40
N LEU A 181 -21.58 1.27 5.30
CA LEU A 181 -21.68 0.32 4.18
C LEU A 181 -21.19 -1.07 4.57
N LEU A 182 -20.09 -1.16 5.31
CA LEU A 182 -19.53 -2.43 5.79
C LEU A 182 -20.48 -3.10 6.79
N ALA A 183 -21.05 -2.36 7.74
CA ALA A 183 -22.05 -2.87 8.69
C ALA A 183 -23.31 -3.40 7.98
N ALA A 184 -23.71 -2.77 6.86
CA ALA A 184 -24.81 -3.23 6.00
C ALA A 184 -24.39 -4.35 5.02
N ASN A 185 -23.17 -4.88 5.09
CA ASN A 185 -22.57 -5.84 4.18
C ASN A 185 -22.61 -5.42 2.68
N ARG A 186 -22.62 -4.10 2.41
CA ARG A 186 -22.63 -3.50 1.07
C ARG A 186 -21.20 -3.37 0.54
N ARG A 187 -20.52 -4.51 0.33
CA ARG A 187 -19.09 -4.58 0.02
C ARG A 187 -18.72 -3.88 -1.29
N ALA A 188 -19.50 -4.09 -2.35
CA ALA A 188 -19.29 -3.45 -3.65
C ALA A 188 -19.37 -1.92 -3.54
N ASP A 189 -20.32 -1.39 -2.75
CA ASP A 189 -20.48 0.04 -2.54
C ASP A 189 -19.34 0.60 -1.67
N ALA A 190 -18.88 -0.15 -0.67
CA ALA A 190 -17.73 0.21 0.15
C ALA A 190 -16.46 0.36 -0.69
N ILE A 191 -16.19 -0.58 -1.63
CA ILE A 191 -15.07 -0.47 -2.57
C ILE A 191 -15.26 0.72 -3.49
N THR A 192 -16.48 0.93 -4.02
CA THR A 192 -16.78 2.06 -4.90
C THR A 192 -16.51 3.39 -4.17
N LEU A 193 -17.00 3.54 -2.94
CA LEU A 193 -16.75 4.71 -2.11
C LEU A 193 -15.24 4.92 -1.89
N PHE A 194 -14.50 3.87 -1.55
CA PHE A 194 -13.05 3.94 -1.37
C PHE A 194 -12.33 4.36 -2.65
N MET A 195 -12.65 3.75 -3.78
CA MET A 195 -12.00 4.06 -5.06
C MET A 195 -12.26 5.51 -5.49
N THR A 196 -13.50 6.00 -5.31
CA THR A 196 -13.85 7.41 -5.54
C THR A 196 -13.08 8.33 -4.59
N PHE A 197 -12.97 7.97 -3.31
CA PHE A 197 -12.23 8.76 -2.32
C PHE A 197 -10.74 8.89 -2.64
N VAL A 198 -10.12 7.85 -3.20
CA VAL A 198 -8.72 7.89 -3.64
C VAL A 198 -8.54 8.44 -5.05
N GLY A 199 -9.59 9.01 -5.64
CA GLY A 199 -9.54 9.75 -6.90
C GLY A 199 -9.62 8.88 -8.17
N ALA A 200 -10.08 7.62 -8.06
CA ALA A 200 -10.32 6.80 -9.25
C ALA A 200 -11.53 7.34 -10.05
N PRO A 201 -11.40 7.57 -11.37
CA PRO A 201 -12.52 7.96 -12.21
C PRO A 201 -13.62 6.89 -12.25
N ASP A 202 -14.88 7.31 -12.39
CA ASP A 202 -16.04 6.40 -12.43
C ASP A 202 -15.92 5.31 -13.50
N GLU A 203 -15.36 5.65 -14.67
CA GLU A 203 -15.10 4.70 -15.75
C GLU A 203 -14.12 3.59 -15.34
N VAL A 204 -13.11 3.94 -14.53
CA VAL A 204 -12.13 2.96 -13.99
C VAL A 204 -12.84 2.05 -13.00
N VAL A 205 -13.65 2.60 -12.10
CA VAL A 205 -14.44 1.82 -11.14
C VAL A 205 -15.41 0.87 -11.86
N ALA A 206 -16.09 1.33 -12.91
CA ALA A 206 -16.98 0.51 -13.72
C ALA A 206 -16.24 -0.67 -14.39
N LYS A 207 -15.05 -0.42 -14.96
CA LYS A 207 -14.20 -1.47 -15.55
C LYS A 207 -13.72 -2.46 -14.48
N MET A 208 -13.36 -1.99 -13.28
CA MET A 208 -12.98 -2.87 -12.17
C MET A 208 -14.13 -3.77 -11.75
N LYS A 209 -15.36 -3.27 -11.65
CA LYS A 209 -16.57 -4.05 -11.35
C LYS A 209 -16.83 -5.16 -12.38
N ALA A 210 -16.53 -4.91 -13.65
CA ALA A 210 -16.66 -5.90 -14.71
C ALA A 210 -15.52 -6.92 -14.77
N SER A 211 -14.46 -6.75 -13.97
CA SER A 211 -13.28 -7.62 -14.02
C SER A 211 -13.46 -8.88 -13.16
N PRO A 212 -12.84 -10.02 -13.54
CA PRO A 212 -12.82 -11.22 -12.70
C PRO A 212 -12.18 -11.04 -11.32
N ALA A 213 -11.40 -9.97 -11.12
CA ALA A 213 -10.75 -9.65 -9.85
C ALA A 213 -11.71 -9.02 -8.83
N TRP A 214 -12.89 -8.54 -9.26
CA TRP A 214 -13.83 -7.82 -8.40
C TRP A 214 -14.29 -8.65 -7.20
N ALA A 215 -14.64 -9.91 -7.38
CA ALA A 215 -15.05 -10.79 -6.28
C ALA A 215 -13.96 -10.92 -5.19
N GLY A 216 -12.69 -10.96 -5.60
CA GLY A 216 -11.56 -10.96 -4.66
C GLY A 216 -11.43 -9.64 -3.89
N MET A 217 -11.74 -8.51 -4.53
CA MET A 217 -11.78 -7.20 -3.85
C MET A 217 -12.94 -7.14 -2.86
N GLU A 218 -14.13 -7.62 -3.23
CA GLU A 218 -15.29 -7.68 -2.33
C GLU A 218 -15.02 -8.55 -1.09
N ALA A 219 -14.29 -9.65 -1.26
CA ALA A 219 -13.87 -10.47 -0.12
C ALA A 219 -12.97 -9.69 0.86
N MET A 220 -12.14 -8.77 0.36
CA MET A 220 -11.23 -7.93 1.16
C MET A 220 -11.88 -6.62 1.66
N ALA A 221 -13.07 -6.25 1.18
CA ALA A 221 -13.71 -4.97 1.52
C ALA A 221 -13.79 -4.70 3.04
N PRO A 222 -14.12 -5.67 3.92
CA PRO A 222 -14.14 -5.43 5.37
C PRO A 222 -12.82 -4.88 5.91
N THR A 223 -11.68 -5.24 5.30
CA THR A 223 -10.36 -4.78 5.75
C THR A 223 -10.04 -3.33 5.38
N LEU A 224 -10.90 -2.63 4.63
CA LEU A 224 -10.78 -1.18 4.44
C LEU A 224 -10.91 -0.41 5.76
N ALA A 225 -11.72 -0.91 6.71
CA ALA A 225 -11.77 -0.36 8.06
C ALA A 225 -10.42 -0.49 8.79
N TYR A 226 -9.66 -1.55 8.51
CA TYR A 226 -8.32 -1.77 9.07
C TYR A 226 -7.30 -0.76 8.51
N ASP A 227 -7.36 -0.51 7.19
CA ASP A 227 -6.53 0.53 6.56
C ASP A 227 -6.81 1.90 7.16
N ASN A 228 -8.09 2.22 7.40
CA ASN A 228 -8.49 3.48 8.02
C ASN A 228 -7.95 3.60 9.46
N ALA A 229 -8.00 2.52 10.23
CA ALA A 229 -7.49 2.53 11.61
C ALA A 229 -5.97 2.71 11.67
N VAL A 230 -5.23 2.14 10.71
CA VAL A 230 -3.77 2.31 10.60
C VAL A 230 -3.40 3.75 10.19
N VAL A 231 -4.21 4.40 9.33
CA VAL A 231 -3.98 5.79 8.91
C VAL A 231 -4.33 6.78 10.03
N GLY A 232 -5.18 6.39 10.98
CA GLY A 232 -5.57 7.20 12.13
C GLY A 232 -6.87 7.98 11.94
N ASP A 233 -7.26 8.72 12.98
CA ASP A 233 -8.60 9.30 13.07
C ASP A 233 -8.81 10.54 12.21
N ASP A 234 -7.75 11.30 11.96
CA ASP A 234 -7.79 12.57 11.23
C ASP A 234 -6.93 12.57 9.97
N ARG A 235 -6.27 11.43 9.67
CA ARG A 235 -5.37 11.28 8.52
C ARG A 235 -4.15 12.21 8.57
N SER A 236 -3.82 12.81 9.72
CA SER A 236 -2.62 13.63 9.86
C SER A 236 -1.35 12.77 9.93
N VAL A 237 -0.19 13.36 9.64
CA VAL A 237 1.10 12.69 9.85
C VAL A 237 1.28 12.39 11.33
N PRO A 238 1.48 11.14 11.77
CA PRO A 238 1.61 10.76 13.17
C PRO A 238 3.00 11.15 13.70
N VAL A 239 3.19 12.44 13.99
CA VAL A 239 4.49 13.00 14.36
C VAL A 239 5.07 12.31 15.59
N ALA A 240 4.25 12.01 16.60
CA ALA A 240 4.70 11.32 17.81
C ALA A 240 5.29 9.94 17.52
N THR A 241 4.64 9.14 16.65
CA THR A 241 5.14 7.85 16.17
C THR A 241 6.39 8.02 15.31
N ALA A 242 6.34 8.94 14.34
CA ALA A 242 7.42 9.16 13.38
C ALA A 242 8.75 9.55 14.04
N THR A 243 8.70 10.37 15.10
CA THR A 243 9.89 10.78 15.86
C THR A 243 10.53 9.65 16.68
N GLN A 244 9.83 8.54 16.92
CA GLN A 244 10.34 7.37 17.65
C GLN A 244 11.01 6.34 16.73
N VAL A 245 10.92 6.50 15.41
CA VAL A 245 11.54 5.55 14.46
C VAL A 245 13.05 5.63 14.54
N LYS A 246 13.68 4.49 14.89
CA LYS A 246 15.15 4.35 14.97
C LYS A 246 15.75 3.83 13.66
N ALA A 247 14.95 3.15 12.84
CA ALA A 247 15.40 2.57 11.58
C ALA A 247 15.89 3.65 10.61
N VAL A 248 16.99 3.40 9.91
CA VAL A 248 17.38 4.23 8.76
C VAL A 248 16.23 4.22 7.77
N THR A 249 15.69 5.40 7.44
CA THR A 249 14.43 5.51 6.72
C THR A 249 14.58 6.20 5.36
N LEU A 250 13.93 5.65 4.33
CA LEU A 250 13.75 6.26 3.02
C LEU A 250 12.27 6.57 2.79
N VAL A 251 11.96 7.85 2.62
CA VAL A 251 10.61 8.34 2.33
C VAL A 251 10.50 8.71 0.87
N MET A 252 9.53 8.12 0.17
CA MET A 252 9.36 8.27 -1.29
C MET A 252 7.95 8.70 -1.67
N ASP A 253 7.86 9.50 -2.75
CA ASP A 253 6.64 9.74 -3.54
C ASP A 253 6.94 9.69 -5.03
N GLY A 254 5.91 9.51 -5.84
CA GLY A 254 6.00 9.57 -7.29
C GLY A 254 5.75 10.98 -7.84
N SER A 255 6.56 11.41 -8.82
CA SER A 255 6.38 12.76 -9.39
C SER A 255 5.06 12.90 -10.16
N ALA A 256 4.51 11.81 -10.70
CA ALA A 256 3.24 11.81 -11.42
C ALA A 256 2.00 11.78 -10.49
N SER A 257 2.17 11.54 -9.20
CA SER A 257 1.08 11.61 -8.21
C SER A 257 0.64 13.05 -7.90
N ALA A 258 1.44 14.05 -8.25
CA ALA A 258 1.16 15.46 -7.93
C ALA A 258 -0.15 16.00 -8.51
N GLY A 259 -0.65 15.43 -9.62
CA GLY A 259 -1.95 15.80 -10.19
C GLY A 259 -3.13 15.14 -9.47
N PRO A 260 -3.23 13.79 -9.48
CA PRO A 260 -4.38 13.09 -8.90
C PRO A 260 -4.38 13.06 -7.37
N MET A 261 -3.21 13.11 -6.72
CA MET A 261 -3.05 13.04 -5.26
C MET A 261 -2.06 14.10 -4.76
N PRO A 262 -2.42 15.40 -4.82
CA PRO A 262 -1.49 16.51 -4.57
C PRO A 262 -0.93 16.53 -3.14
N PHE A 263 -1.59 15.86 -2.20
CA PHE A 263 -1.15 15.75 -0.81
C PHE A 263 0.04 14.79 -0.59
N MET A 264 0.35 13.90 -1.54
CA MET A 264 1.41 12.88 -1.35
C MET A 264 2.79 13.52 -1.17
N ARG A 265 3.14 14.51 -1.97
CA ARG A 265 4.43 15.19 -1.86
C ARG A 265 4.60 15.95 -0.55
N PRO A 266 3.69 16.86 -0.13
CA PRO A 266 3.77 17.51 1.18
C PRO A 266 3.84 16.52 2.35
N THR A 267 3.11 15.40 2.26
CA THR A 267 3.16 14.33 3.25
C THR A 267 4.54 13.68 3.32
N ALA A 268 5.12 13.33 2.17
CA ALA A 268 6.45 12.73 2.11
C ALA A 268 7.53 13.71 2.63
N ASP A 269 7.42 15.00 2.30
CA ASP A 269 8.32 16.04 2.81
C ASP A 269 8.23 16.19 4.32
N LYS A 270 7.01 16.18 4.88
CA LYS A 270 6.79 16.22 6.32
C LYS A 270 7.34 14.99 7.03
N LEU A 271 7.04 13.79 6.51
CA LEU A 271 7.56 12.53 7.07
C LEU A 271 9.09 12.53 7.08
N ALA A 272 9.73 12.92 5.98
CA ALA A 272 11.18 13.00 5.90
C ALA A 272 11.79 14.03 6.87
N LYS A 273 11.04 15.08 7.21
CA LYS A 273 11.47 16.10 8.18
C LYS A 273 11.35 15.62 9.63
N VAL A 274 10.31 14.85 9.97
CA VAL A 274 10.02 14.45 11.34
C VAL A 274 10.66 13.12 11.75
N ILE A 275 10.91 12.21 10.79
CA ILE A 275 11.61 10.95 11.07
C ILE A 275 13.11 11.25 11.20
N PRO A 276 13.77 10.89 12.32
CA PRO A 276 15.18 11.18 12.54
C PRO A 276 16.07 10.60 11.42
N GLY A 277 16.88 11.45 10.78
CA GLY A 277 17.83 11.02 9.75
C GLY A 277 17.23 10.45 8.47
N ALA A 278 15.94 10.65 8.23
CA ALA A 278 15.29 10.12 7.04
C ALA A 278 15.85 10.73 5.75
N GLN A 279 16.03 9.87 4.75
CA GLN A 279 16.33 10.25 3.37
C GLN A 279 15.03 10.50 2.61
N ARG A 280 15.03 11.51 1.75
CA ARG A 280 13.90 11.88 0.89
C ARG A 280 14.19 11.60 -0.57
N ARG A 281 13.24 10.97 -1.29
CA ARG A 281 13.39 10.73 -2.71
C ARG A 281 12.06 10.90 -3.46
N VAL A 282 12.09 11.65 -4.57
CA VAL A 282 11.05 11.66 -5.58
C VAL A 282 11.37 10.59 -6.61
N VAL A 283 10.39 9.75 -6.96
CA VAL A 283 10.54 8.72 -7.99
C VAL A 283 9.95 9.25 -9.29
N GLU A 284 10.84 9.67 -10.19
CA GLU A 284 10.43 10.38 -11.41
C GLU A 284 9.57 9.53 -12.33
N GLY A 285 8.54 10.16 -12.90
CA GLY A 285 7.59 9.54 -13.82
C GLY A 285 6.66 8.51 -13.19
N GLN A 286 6.77 8.24 -11.88
CA GLN A 286 5.94 7.26 -11.20
C GLN A 286 4.76 7.92 -10.50
N ALA A 287 3.63 7.18 -10.47
CA ALA A 287 2.43 7.51 -9.71
C ALA A 287 2.28 6.57 -8.50
N HIS A 288 1.10 6.59 -7.87
CA HIS A 288 0.81 5.73 -6.72
C HIS A 288 1.10 4.25 -6.99
N ASP A 289 0.86 3.80 -8.22
CA ASP A 289 1.23 2.46 -8.68
C ASP A 289 2.62 2.47 -9.30
N VAL A 290 3.63 2.54 -8.43
CA VAL A 290 5.03 2.53 -8.87
C VAL A 290 5.39 1.20 -9.55
N SER A 291 6.09 1.29 -10.71
CA SER A 291 6.60 0.11 -11.41
C SER A 291 7.66 -0.62 -10.57
N PRO A 292 7.52 -1.95 -10.39
CA PRO A 292 8.53 -2.76 -9.69
C PRO A 292 9.94 -2.63 -10.29
N GLU A 293 10.06 -2.44 -11.61
CA GLU A 293 11.35 -2.28 -12.31
C GLU A 293 12.05 -0.98 -11.94
N VAL A 294 11.28 0.08 -11.68
CA VAL A 294 11.81 1.37 -11.23
C VAL A 294 12.11 1.35 -9.75
N LEU A 295 11.25 0.71 -8.96
CA LEU A 295 11.37 0.66 -7.50
C LEU A 295 12.48 -0.26 -7.02
N ALA A 296 12.66 -1.44 -7.64
CA ALA A 296 13.61 -2.44 -7.17
C ALA A 296 15.05 -1.93 -7.10
N PRO A 297 15.62 -1.25 -8.10
CA PRO A 297 16.97 -0.67 -8.00
C PRO A 297 17.13 0.32 -6.84
N ILE A 298 16.07 1.07 -6.53
CA ILE A 298 16.07 2.02 -5.42
C ILE A 298 16.15 1.28 -4.08
N LEU A 299 15.31 0.25 -3.91
CA LEU A 299 15.31 -0.56 -2.70
C LEU A 299 16.59 -1.39 -2.56
N LEU A 300 17.13 -1.95 -3.66
CA LEU A 300 18.41 -2.65 -3.65
C LEU A 300 19.54 -1.74 -3.15
N LYS A 301 19.62 -0.52 -3.67
CA LYS A 301 20.62 0.46 -3.24
C LYS A 301 20.45 0.88 -1.78
N PHE A 302 19.20 1.01 -1.32
CA PHE A 302 18.92 1.49 0.02
C PHE A 302 19.09 0.41 1.08
N PHE A 303 18.68 -0.83 0.81
CA PHE A 303 18.71 -1.92 1.78
C PHE A 303 20.09 -2.59 1.92
N ASN A 304 20.96 -2.52 0.89
CA ASN A 304 22.37 -2.85 1.01
C ASN A 304 23.12 -1.79 1.83
#